data_9a04a2be9c51981e18c024988f607dfe
#
_entry.id   9a04a2be9c51981e18c024988f607dfe
#
_cell.length_a   1.000
_cell.length_b   1.000
_cell.length_c   1.000
_cell.angle_alpha   90.00
_cell.angle_beta   90.00
_cell.angle_gamma   90.00
#
_symmetry.space_group_name_H-M   'P 1'
#
loop_
_entity.id
_entity.type
_entity.pdbx_description
1 polymer ?
#
loop_
_entity_poly.entity_id
_entity_poly.type
_entity_poly.pdbx_seq_one_letter_code
_entity_poly.pdbx_strand_id
1 'polypeptide(L)'
;MEGPEKEFNLLDEPWIRVMLPDCEVQEVSLTEALLHAHEYVDLAGELPTQDVAMLRLLLAVMHAVFYRVDETGTTASVKTPNDALLRWKRLWTLGHLPEKPICDYLEVYHERFWLFHPTRPFWQVPSASTGTQYTAAKLNGELSESSNKVRLFPVRTGKDKSTVSYAEAARWLLYVNAFDDASAKPKGKELPSIGISCLGKLGLITAKGDNLFVSIAFIKIYL
;
A
#
# COMPACT_ATOMS: atom_id res chain seq x y z
N MET A 1 -22.21 -18.46 13.29
CA MET A 1 -21.43 -17.24 12.99
C MET A 1 -21.24 -17.25 11.48
N GLU A 2 -21.84 -16.32 10.80
CA GLU A 2 -21.57 -16.07 9.39
C GLU A 2 -20.07 -15.76 9.29
N GLY A 3 -19.41 -16.33 8.27
CA GLY A 3 -18.00 -16.06 8.04
C GLY A 3 -17.79 -14.59 7.63
N PRO A 4 -16.55 -14.08 7.62
CA PRO A 4 -16.30 -12.71 7.21
C PRO A 4 -16.85 -12.49 5.80
N GLU A 5 -17.76 -11.53 5.67
CA GLU A 5 -18.24 -11.06 4.38
C GLU A 5 -17.16 -10.26 3.67
N LYS A 6 -17.34 -10.01 2.37
CA LYS A 6 -16.47 -9.09 1.64
C LYS A 6 -16.80 -7.66 2.09
N GLU A 7 -15.81 -6.99 2.66
CA GLU A 7 -15.97 -5.61 3.12
C GLU A 7 -14.76 -4.77 2.74
N PHE A 8 -15.01 -3.54 2.35
CA PHE A 8 -14.04 -2.52 2.05
C PHE A 8 -13.08 -2.89 0.91
N ASN A 9 -13.48 -2.58 -0.33
CA ASN A 9 -12.60 -2.76 -1.50
C ASN A 9 -11.66 -1.58 -1.65
N LEU A 10 -10.37 -1.84 -1.65
CA LEU A 10 -9.31 -0.82 -1.71
C LEU A 10 -9.22 -0.10 -3.06
N LEU A 11 -9.88 -0.63 -4.11
CA LEU A 11 -9.96 0.05 -5.41
C LEU A 11 -11.05 1.12 -5.44
N ASP A 12 -12.11 0.92 -4.66
CA ASP A 12 -13.34 1.72 -4.73
C ASP A 12 -13.48 2.67 -3.55
N GLU A 13 -13.10 2.22 -2.35
CA GLU A 13 -13.27 2.97 -1.12
C GLU A 13 -12.09 3.93 -0.86
N PRO A 14 -12.34 5.12 -0.28
CA PRO A 14 -11.27 6.07 0.03
C PRO A 14 -10.45 5.62 1.24
N TRP A 15 -9.12 5.54 1.10
CA TRP A 15 -8.21 5.13 2.16
C TRP A 15 -6.77 5.64 2.02
N ILE A 16 -6.35 6.04 0.83
CA ILE A 16 -5.02 6.61 0.59
C ILE A 16 -5.07 8.10 0.83
N ARG A 17 -4.24 8.59 1.74
CA ARG A 17 -4.15 10.01 2.02
C ARG A 17 -3.20 10.67 1.04
N VAL A 18 -3.70 11.67 0.34
CA VAL A 18 -2.96 12.49 -0.63
C VAL A 18 -3.01 13.95 -0.22
N MET A 19 -1.98 14.71 -0.59
CA MET A 19 -1.90 16.14 -0.38
C MET A 19 -2.29 16.87 -1.65
N LEU A 20 -3.26 17.76 -1.54
CA LEU A 20 -3.72 18.64 -2.62
C LEU A 20 -2.81 19.87 -2.74
N PRO A 21 -2.86 20.62 -3.87
CA PRO A 21 -2.06 21.84 -4.06
C PRO A 21 -2.30 22.95 -3.04
N ASP A 22 -3.47 23.00 -2.43
CA ASP A 22 -3.83 23.93 -1.35
C ASP A 22 -3.36 23.47 0.05
N CYS A 23 -2.59 22.37 0.11
CA CYS A 23 -2.12 21.72 1.32
C CYS A 23 -3.22 21.02 2.14
N GLU A 24 -4.43 20.86 1.61
CA GLU A 24 -5.44 20.01 2.22
C GLU A 24 -5.10 18.53 2.01
N VAL A 25 -5.50 17.69 2.95
CA VAL A 25 -5.32 16.24 2.88
C VAL A 25 -6.66 15.59 2.61
N GLN A 26 -6.72 14.80 1.55
CA GLN A 26 -7.89 14.04 1.15
C GLN A 26 -7.62 12.54 1.21
N GLU A 27 -8.63 11.74 1.54
CA GLU A 27 -8.61 10.29 1.33
C GLU A 27 -9.22 9.96 -0.02
N VAL A 28 -8.50 9.13 -0.79
CA VAL A 28 -8.91 8.68 -2.13
C VAL A 28 -8.76 7.17 -2.26
N SER A 29 -9.43 6.56 -3.22
CA SER A 29 -9.27 5.13 -3.53
C SER A 29 -7.93 4.84 -4.21
N LEU A 30 -7.55 3.56 -4.33
CA LEU A 30 -6.34 3.18 -5.06
C LEU A 30 -6.45 3.55 -6.55
N THR A 31 -7.63 3.40 -7.12
CA THR A 31 -7.90 3.79 -8.50
C THR A 31 -7.70 5.29 -8.71
N GLU A 32 -8.31 6.11 -7.87
CA GLU A 32 -8.17 7.58 -7.91
C GLU A 32 -6.73 8.02 -7.67
N ALA A 33 -6.04 7.42 -6.68
CA ALA A 33 -4.64 7.74 -6.39
C ALA A 33 -3.71 7.53 -7.59
N LEU A 34 -4.00 6.53 -8.44
CA LEU A 34 -3.24 6.28 -9.67
C LEU A 34 -3.66 7.23 -10.79
N LEU A 35 -4.96 7.35 -11.07
CA LEU A 35 -5.46 8.11 -12.21
C LEU A 35 -5.20 9.61 -12.07
N HIS A 36 -5.33 10.15 -10.86
CA HIS A 36 -5.13 11.56 -10.55
C HIS A 36 -3.78 11.87 -9.90
N ALA A 37 -2.80 10.96 -9.97
CA ALA A 37 -1.47 11.15 -9.38
C ALA A 37 -0.79 12.46 -9.80
N HIS A 38 -1.09 12.99 -10.96
CA HIS A 38 -0.55 14.25 -11.49
C HIS A 38 -1.17 15.51 -10.86
N GLU A 39 -2.32 15.36 -10.19
CA GLU A 39 -3.03 16.44 -9.50
C GLU A 39 -2.63 16.55 -8.03
N TYR A 40 -2.07 15.47 -7.44
CA TYR A 40 -1.66 15.43 -6.04
C TYR A 40 -0.21 15.84 -5.88
N VAL A 41 0.08 16.66 -4.86
CA VAL A 41 1.46 17.08 -4.54
C VAL A 41 2.28 15.90 -4.05
N ASP A 42 1.74 15.10 -3.10
CA ASP A 42 2.44 13.96 -2.50
C ASP A 42 1.43 13.05 -1.77
N LEU A 43 1.93 11.94 -1.23
CA LEU A 43 1.24 11.17 -0.21
C LEU A 43 1.29 11.92 1.14
N ALA A 44 0.30 11.70 1.99
CA ALA A 44 0.15 12.39 3.28
C ALA A 44 -0.32 11.45 4.39
N GLY A 45 0.32 10.30 4.53
CA GLY A 45 0.06 9.32 5.59
C GLY A 45 0.35 9.84 7.00
N GLU A 46 0.07 9.01 8.00
CA GLU A 46 0.34 9.34 9.40
C GLU A 46 1.85 9.39 9.70
N LEU A 47 2.67 8.68 8.90
CA LEU A 47 4.14 8.64 9.03
C LEU A 47 4.78 8.66 7.64
N PRO A 48 5.95 9.31 7.47
CA PRO A 48 6.69 9.27 6.21
C PRO A 48 7.04 7.85 5.72
N THR A 49 7.26 6.91 6.65
CA THR A 49 7.51 5.52 6.33
C THR A 49 6.25 4.79 5.85
N GLN A 50 5.07 5.22 6.26
CA GLN A 50 3.79 4.72 5.74
C GLN A 50 3.61 5.14 4.28
N ASP A 51 4.01 6.38 3.92
CA ASP A 51 4.00 6.86 2.53
C ASP A 51 4.92 6.02 1.63
N VAL A 52 6.07 5.59 2.14
CA VAL A 52 6.98 4.70 1.40
C VAL A 52 6.32 3.33 1.15
N ALA A 53 5.62 2.78 2.14
CA ALA A 53 4.90 1.52 1.97
C ALA A 53 3.77 1.66 0.93
N MET A 54 3.06 2.79 0.95
CA MET A 54 2.01 3.13 -0.02
C MET A 54 2.58 3.30 -1.42
N LEU A 55 3.66 4.07 -1.56
CA LEU A 55 4.35 4.28 -2.83
C LEU A 55 4.79 2.96 -3.46
N ARG A 56 5.24 1.99 -2.67
CA ARG A 56 5.55 0.64 -3.17
C ARG A 56 4.34 -0.09 -3.75
N LEU A 57 3.16 0.07 -3.14
CA LEU A 57 1.93 -0.50 -3.70
C LEU A 57 1.60 0.13 -5.05
N LEU A 58 1.63 1.47 -5.14
CA LEU A 58 1.39 2.20 -6.40
C LEU A 58 2.38 1.74 -7.49
N LEU A 59 3.66 1.65 -7.15
CA LEU A 59 4.71 1.15 -8.06
C LEU A 59 4.46 -0.31 -8.47
N ALA A 60 4.03 -1.17 -7.56
CA ALA A 60 3.75 -2.57 -7.88
C ALA A 60 2.62 -2.69 -8.91
N VAL A 61 1.55 -1.92 -8.77
CA VAL A 61 0.46 -1.85 -9.75
C VAL A 61 0.97 -1.34 -11.10
N MET A 62 1.71 -0.23 -11.10
CA MET A 62 2.29 0.31 -12.32
C MET A 62 3.19 -0.68 -13.06
N HIS A 63 4.08 -1.36 -12.33
CA HIS A 63 4.93 -2.40 -12.92
C HIS A 63 4.09 -3.55 -13.47
N ALA A 64 3.08 -4.00 -12.75
CA ALA A 64 2.22 -5.09 -13.18
C ALA A 64 1.44 -4.75 -14.47
N VAL A 65 1.00 -3.51 -14.62
CA VAL A 65 0.32 -3.01 -15.82
C VAL A 65 1.32 -2.88 -16.97
N PHE A 66 2.29 -1.98 -16.81
CA PHE A 66 3.16 -1.54 -17.91
C PHE A 66 4.30 -2.50 -18.26
N TYR A 67 4.44 -3.61 -17.55
CA TYR A 67 5.24 -4.73 -18.02
C TYR A 67 4.53 -5.50 -19.14
N ARG A 68 3.20 -5.52 -19.16
CA ARG A 68 2.37 -6.34 -20.07
C ARG A 68 1.80 -5.58 -21.25
N VAL A 69 1.40 -4.34 -21.03
CA VAL A 69 0.74 -3.48 -22.02
C VAL A 69 1.47 -2.16 -22.21
N ASP A 70 1.24 -1.49 -23.33
CA ASP A 70 1.73 -0.14 -23.57
C ASP A 70 0.79 0.94 -23.00
N GLU A 71 1.10 2.20 -23.25
CA GLU A 71 0.34 3.35 -22.79
C GLU A 71 -1.07 3.42 -23.38
N THR A 72 -1.35 2.70 -24.47
CA THR A 72 -2.69 2.61 -25.09
C THR A 72 -3.51 1.42 -24.58
N GLY A 73 -2.89 0.53 -23.78
CA GLY A 73 -3.48 -0.73 -23.35
C GLY A 73 -3.29 -1.90 -24.34
N THR A 74 -2.48 -1.68 -25.39
CA THR A 74 -2.17 -2.75 -26.35
C THR A 74 -1.14 -3.70 -25.74
N THR A 75 -1.33 -5.02 -25.93
CA THR A 75 -0.39 -6.03 -25.43
C THR A 75 0.98 -5.88 -26.06
N ALA A 76 1.96 -5.52 -25.25
CA ALA A 76 3.33 -5.26 -25.65
C ALA A 76 4.26 -5.51 -24.46
N SER A 77 4.58 -6.76 -24.16
CA SER A 77 5.43 -7.10 -23.01
C SER A 77 6.84 -6.53 -23.15
N VAL A 78 7.36 -6.00 -22.05
CA VAL A 78 8.74 -5.55 -21.95
C VAL A 78 9.66 -6.78 -21.97
N LYS A 79 10.59 -6.83 -22.93
CA LYS A 79 11.52 -7.95 -23.10
C LYS A 79 12.97 -7.55 -22.86
N THR A 80 13.30 -6.29 -23.07
CA THR A 80 14.66 -5.76 -22.96
C THR A 80 14.68 -4.50 -22.09
N PRO A 81 15.85 -4.14 -21.50
CA PRO A 81 16.00 -2.86 -20.81
C PRO A 81 15.65 -1.64 -21.69
N ASN A 82 15.92 -1.72 -22.98
CA ASN A 82 15.59 -0.64 -23.92
C ASN A 82 14.06 -0.50 -24.09
N ASP A 83 13.32 -1.60 -24.14
CA ASP A 83 11.84 -1.54 -24.17
C ASP A 83 11.30 -0.88 -22.91
N ALA A 84 11.87 -1.20 -21.75
CA ALA A 84 11.49 -0.59 -20.47
C ALA A 84 11.75 0.93 -20.48
N LEU A 85 12.92 1.35 -20.97
CA LEU A 85 13.30 2.76 -21.09
C LEU A 85 12.38 3.52 -22.05
N LEU A 86 12.07 2.94 -23.21
CA LEU A 86 11.17 3.54 -24.18
C LEU A 86 9.75 3.67 -23.63
N ARG A 87 9.24 2.62 -22.94
CA ARG A 87 7.95 2.63 -22.27
C ARG A 87 7.88 3.74 -21.24
N TRP A 88 8.91 3.82 -20.38
CA TRP A 88 9.01 4.86 -19.39
C TRP A 88 9.02 6.26 -20.01
N LYS A 89 9.81 6.51 -21.06
CA LYS A 89 9.85 7.81 -21.75
C LYS A 89 8.47 8.22 -22.28
N ARG A 90 7.70 7.28 -22.83
CA ARG A 90 6.34 7.55 -23.32
C ARG A 90 5.39 7.93 -22.18
N LEU A 91 5.39 7.16 -21.07
CA LEU A 91 4.61 7.49 -19.88
C LEU A 91 5.01 8.85 -19.29
N TRP A 92 6.32 9.12 -19.23
CA TRP A 92 6.83 10.42 -18.78
C TRP A 92 6.32 11.57 -19.65
N THR A 93 6.33 11.41 -20.96
CA THR A 93 5.88 12.44 -21.92
C THR A 93 4.38 12.71 -21.82
N LEU A 94 3.57 11.74 -21.39
CA LEU A 94 2.14 11.94 -21.15
C LEU A 94 1.88 12.89 -19.95
N GLY A 95 2.77 12.91 -18.98
CA GLY A 95 2.60 13.73 -17.77
C GLY A 95 1.54 13.22 -16.79
N HIS A 96 0.89 12.11 -17.08
CA HIS A 96 -0.10 11.44 -16.24
C HIS A 96 -0.12 9.93 -16.52
N LEU A 97 -0.77 9.16 -15.66
CA LEU A 97 -0.97 7.74 -15.89
C LEU A 97 -2.18 7.51 -16.80
N PRO A 98 -2.04 6.72 -17.87
CA PRO A 98 -3.14 6.47 -18.80
C PRO A 98 -4.24 5.62 -18.14
N GLU A 99 -5.47 6.10 -18.21
CA GLU A 99 -6.63 5.52 -17.55
C GLU A 99 -6.92 4.08 -17.98
N LYS A 100 -7.09 3.88 -19.30
CA LYS A 100 -7.54 2.60 -19.85
C LYS A 100 -6.72 1.40 -19.38
N PRO A 101 -5.38 1.33 -19.54
CA PRO A 101 -4.62 0.15 -19.15
C PRO A 101 -4.62 -0.09 -17.63
N ILE A 102 -4.75 0.97 -16.83
CA ILE A 102 -4.83 0.85 -15.37
C ILE A 102 -6.19 0.28 -14.97
N CYS A 103 -7.28 0.86 -15.46
CA CYS A 103 -8.63 0.39 -15.15
C CYS A 103 -8.85 -1.05 -15.63
N ASP A 104 -8.45 -1.39 -16.86
CA ASP A 104 -8.54 -2.76 -17.39
C ASP A 104 -7.82 -3.77 -16.46
N TYR A 105 -6.64 -3.41 -15.95
CA TYR A 105 -5.90 -4.26 -15.02
C TYR A 105 -6.57 -4.37 -13.66
N LEU A 106 -6.98 -3.26 -13.07
CA LEU A 106 -7.58 -3.24 -11.75
C LEU A 106 -8.92 -3.98 -11.73
N GLU A 107 -9.72 -3.86 -12.79
CA GLU A 107 -10.99 -4.60 -12.93
C GLU A 107 -10.76 -6.11 -12.95
N VAL A 108 -9.78 -6.60 -13.73
CA VAL A 108 -9.42 -8.04 -13.78
C VAL A 108 -9.04 -8.57 -12.39
N TYR A 109 -8.42 -7.75 -11.57
CA TYR A 109 -7.95 -8.14 -10.23
C TYR A 109 -8.78 -7.58 -9.08
N HIS A 110 -9.94 -6.99 -9.35
CA HIS A 110 -10.81 -6.36 -8.34
C HIS A 110 -11.05 -7.25 -7.11
N GLU A 111 -11.29 -8.53 -7.30
CA GLU A 111 -11.50 -9.51 -6.23
C GLU A 111 -10.27 -9.75 -5.32
N ARG A 112 -9.11 -9.19 -5.66
CA ARG A 112 -7.88 -9.30 -4.87
C ARG A 112 -7.69 -8.12 -3.89
N PHE A 113 -8.54 -7.11 -3.97
CA PHE A 113 -8.38 -5.86 -3.23
C PHE A 113 -9.38 -5.67 -2.08
N TRP A 114 -10.10 -6.72 -1.69
CA TRP A 114 -10.94 -6.71 -0.51
C TRP A 114 -10.08 -6.74 0.76
N LEU A 115 -10.22 -5.72 1.62
CA LEU A 115 -9.54 -5.68 2.92
C LEU A 115 -9.97 -6.85 3.78
N PHE A 116 -11.28 -7.14 3.82
CA PHE A 116 -11.86 -8.34 4.41
C PHE A 116 -12.43 -9.23 3.32
N HIS A 117 -12.02 -10.48 3.34
CA HIS A 117 -12.48 -11.50 2.39
C HIS A 117 -12.41 -12.87 3.07
N PRO A 118 -13.40 -13.75 2.89
CA PRO A 118 -13.46 -15.03 3.59
C PRO A 118 -12.24 -15.92 3.35
N THR A 119 -11.64 -15.88 2.17
CA THR A 119 -10.55 -16.79 1.80
C THR A 119 -9.28 -16.09 1.31
N ARG A 120 -9.36 -14.86 0.84
CA ARG A 120 -8.24 -14.14 0.19
C ARG A 120 -8.23 -12.65 0.54
N PRO A 121 -8.14 -12.28 1.82
CA PRO A 121 -8.07 -10.89 2.21
C PRO A 121 -6.76 -10.26 1.73
N PHE A 122 -6.82 -8.98 1.36
CA PHE A 122 -5.70 -8.24 0.82
C PHE A 122 -4.49 -8.26 1.77
N TRP A 123 -3.36 -8.76 1.31
CA TRP A 123 -2.08 -8.85 2.03
C TRP A 123 -2.16 -9.50 3.42
N GLN A 124 -3.13 -10.33 3.65
CA GLN A 124 -3.32 -11.07 4.88
C GLN A 124 -3.32 -12.58 4.61
N VAL A 125 -2.92 -13.33 5.61
CA VAL A 125 -2.90 -14.81 5.56
C VAL A 125 -4.01 -15.33 6.46
N PRO A 126 -5.08 -15.95 5.93
CA PRO A 126 -6.22 -16.42 6.73
C PRO A 126 -5.83 -17.36 7.87
N SER A 127 -4.84 -18.23 7.65
CA SER A 127 -4.33 -19.14 8.69
C SER A 127 -3.68 -18.42 9.88
N ALA A 128 -3.33 -17.13 9.74
CA ALA A 128 -2.80 -16.34 10.86
C ALA A 128 -3.85 -16.07 11.95
N SER A 129 -5.14 -16.28 11.67
CA SER A 129 -6.22 -16.22 12.68
C SER A 129 -6.04 -17.20 13.84
N THR A 130 -5.26 -18.27 13.65
CA THR A 130 -4.89 -19.23 14.71
C THR A 130 -3.75 -18.72 15.61
N GLY A 131 -3.11 -17.62 15.26
CA GLY A 131 -2.03 -17.01 16.01
C GLY A 131 -2.49 -16.22 17.25
N THR A 132 -1.54 -15.52 17.87
CA THR A 132 -1.87 -14.64 19.00
C THR A 132 -2.66 -13.44 18.49
N GLN A 133 -3.84 -13.23 19.05
CA GLN A 133 -4.66 -12.07 18.72
C GLN A 133 -4.22 -10.84 19.52
N TYR A 134 -4.21 -9.70 18.87
CA TYR A 134 -3.92 -8.40 19.44
C TYR A 134 -5.05 -7.42 19.11
N THR A 135 -5.15 -6.36 19.91
CA THR A 135 -6.05 -5.24 19.60
C THR A 135 -5.48 -4.35 18.48
N ALA A 136 -6.31 -3.49 17.91
CA ALA A 136 -5.90 -2.50 16.92
C ALA A 136 -4.74 -1.59 17.41
N ALA A 137 -4.60 -1.43 18.72
CA ALA A 137 -3.48 -0.69 19.31
C ALA A 137 -2.09 -1.29 18.98
N LYS A 138 -2.01 -2.58 18.66
CA LYS A 138 -0.78 -3.20 18.17
C LYS A 138 -0.54 -2.87 16.70
N LEU A 139 -1.59 -2.81 15.90
CA LEU A 139 -1.50 -2.48 14.48
C LEU A 139 -1.04 -1.03 14.27
N ASN A 140 -1.63 -0.09 14.99
CA ASN A 140 -1.32 1.36 14.86
C ASN A 140 -0.11 1.82 15.70
N GLY A 141 0.61 0.90 16.32
CA GLY A 141 1.82 1.20 17.07
C GLY A 141 1.63 1.87 18.44
N GLU A 142 0.39 1.98 18.95
CA GLU A 142 0.11 2.48 20.31
C GLU A 142 0.54 1.48 21.40
N LEU A 143 0.61 0.19 21.08
CA LEU A 143 1.27 -0.85 21.89
C LEU A 143 2.56 -1.25 21.20
N SER A 144 3.68 -1.10 21.92
CA SER A 144 4.95 -1.63 21.44
C SER A 144 5.03 -3.17 21.60
N GLU A 145 6.20 -3.76 21.54
CA GLU A 145 6.46 -5.20 21.49
C GLU A 145 5.79 -6.04 22.58
N SER A 146 5.38 -5.46 23.69
CA SER A 146 4.65 -6.18 24.75
C SER A 146 3.53 -5.33 25.31
N SER A 147 2.47 -5.99 25.81
CA SER A 147 1.35 -5.34 26.48
C SER A 147 1.75 -4.53 27.74
N ASN A 148 2.96 -4.75 28.22
CA ASN A 148 3.49 -4.08 29.42
C ASN A 148 4.30 -2.82 29.11
N LYS A 149 4.60 -2.54 27.83
CA LYS A 149 5.31 -1.35 27.40
C LYS A 149 4.34 -0.37 26.78
N VAL A 150 3.79 0.50 27.59
CA VAL A 150 2.94 1.59 27.12
C VAL A 150 3.84 2.66 26.49
N ARG A 151 3.43 3.19 25.35
CA ARG A 151 4.12 4.29 24.68
C ARG A 151 4.14 5.51 25.61
N LEU A 152 5.32 6.11 25.81
CA LEU A 152 5.48 7.24 26.74
C LEU A 152 4.68 8.47 26.27
N PHE A 153 4.61 8.67 24.96
CA PHE A 153 3.83 9.74 24.32
C PHE A 153 2.83 9.11 23.34
N PRO A 154 1.66 8.65 23.82
CA PRO A 154 0.63 8.11 22.95
C PRO A 154 0.01 9.22 22.10
N VAL A 155 -0.25 8.93 20.83
CA VAL A 155 -0.95 9.84 19.91
C VAL A 155 -2.45 9.78 20.14
N ARG A 156 -2.96 8.66 20.69
CA ARG A 156 -4.38 8.39 20.88
C ARG A 156 -4.73 8.18 22.34
N THR A 157 -5.95 8.52 22.70
CA THR A 157 -6.47 8.41 24.06
C THR A 157 -7.75 7.59 24.12
N GLY A 158 -8.05 7.04 25.30
CA GLY A 158 -9.31 6.34 25.55
C GLY A 158 -9.58 5.16 24.58
N LYS A 159 -10.77 5.11 24.01
CA LYS A 159 -11.20 4.05 23.10
C LYS A 159 -10.47 4.10 21.74
N ASP A 160 -10.04 5.26 21.31
CA ASP A 160 -9.38 5.47 20.02
C ASP A 160 -8.04 4.75 19.91
N LYS A 161 -7.46 4.31 21.04
CA LYS A 161 -6.27 3.44 21.03
C LYS A 161 -6.52 2.05 20.45
N SER A 162 -7.72 1.53 20.62
CA SER A 162 -8.07 0.15 20.27
C SER A 162 -9.05 0.04 19.10
N THR A 163 -9.40 1.16 18.49
CA THR A 163 -10.28 1.20 17.32
C THR A 163 -9.57 1.92 16.17
N VAL A 164 -9.79 1.45 14.95
CA VAL A 164 -9.29 2.05 13.70
C VAL A 164 -10.40 1.95 12.67
N SER A 165 -10.50 2.93 11.78
CA SER A 165 -11.35 2.81 10.59
C SER A 165 -10.77 1.78 9.62
N TYR A 166 -11.55 1.31 8.65
CA TYR A 166 -11.06 0.39 7.62
C TYR A 166 -9.98 1.03 6.76
N ALA A 167 -10.14 2.30 6.41
CA ALA A 167 -9.15 3.08 5.70
C ALA A 167 -7.82 3.14 6.45
N GLU A 168 -7.88 3.44 7.73
CA GLU A 168 -6.71 3.49 8.60
C GLU A 168 -6.08 2.09 8.78
N ALA A 169 -6.89 1.06 8.99
CA ALA A 169 -6.42 -0.31 9.10
C ALA A 169 -5.66 -0.75 7.83
N ALA A 170 -6.14 -0.37 6.64
CA ALA A 170 -5.47 -0.66 5.38
C ALA A 170 -4.09 0.01 5.29
N ARG A 171 -3.97 1.28 5.67
CA ARG A 171 -2.68 2.00 5.70
C ARG A 171 -1.68 1.36 6.66
N TRP A 172 -2.12 1.05 7.87
CA TRP A 172 -1.26 0.39 8.86
C TRP A 172 -0.91 -1.05 8.49
N LEU A 173 -1.80 -1.77 7.82
CA LEU A 173 -1.51 -3.11 7.29
C LEU A 173 -0.34 -3.07 6.30
N LEU A 174 -0.33 -2.12 5.38
CA LEU A 174 0.78 -1.92 4.45
C LEU A 174 2.07 -1.56 5.19
N TYR A 175 1.99 -0.64 6.16
CA TYR A 175 3.13 -0.24 6.97
C TYR A 175 3.75 -1.42 7.71
N VAL A 176 2.95 -2.22 8.40
CA VAL A 176 3.42 -3.40 9.15
C VAL A 176 4.05 -4.42 8.22
N ASN A 177 3.43 -4.70 7.06
CA ASN A 177 4.01 -5.60 6.06
C ASN A 177 5.34 -5.07 5.49
N ALA A 178 5.57 -3.77 5.52
CA ALA A 178 6.81 -3.16 5.03
C ALA A 178 7.91 -3.13 6.09
N PHE A 179 7.59 -2.77 7.33
CA PHE A 179 8.58 -2.36 8.34
C PHE A 179 8.53 -3.13 9.65
N ASP A 180 7.58 -4.06 9.88
CA ASP A 180 7.56 -4.80 11.14
C ASP A 180 8.85 -5.61 11.32
N ASP A 181 9.45 -5.45 12.49
CA ASP A 181 10.66 -6.15 12.91
C ASP A 181 10.31 -7.45 13.64
N ALA A 182 9.39 -8.22 13.09
CA ALA A 182 8.85 -9.42 13.73
C ALA A 182 9.92 -10.35 14.33
N SER A 183 10.46 -9.96 15.47
CA SER A 183 11.39 -10.77 16.27
C SER A 183 10.67 -11.87 17.05
N ALA A 184 9.32 -11.82 17.10
CA ALA A 184 8.51 -12.80 17.80
C ALA A 184 8.43 -14.13 17.03
N LYS A 185 8.71 -15.24 17.72
CA LYS A 185 8.50 -16.58 17.16
C LYS A 185 7.01 -16.90 17.11
N PRO A 186 6.51 -17.51 16.03
CA PRO A 186 5.10 -17.93 15.98
C PRO A 186 4.82 -18.96 17.07
N LYS A 187 3.67 -18.82 17.72
CA LYS A 187 3.22 -19.73 18.77
C LYS A 187 2.52 -20.99 18.21
N GLY A 188 2.80 -21.41 17.02
CA GLY A 188 2.23 -22.61 16.42
C GLY A 188 3.24 -23.35 15.56
N LYS A 189 3.24 -24.68 15.64
CA LYS A 189 4.15 -25.50 14.83
C LYS A 189 3.85 -25.44 13.33
N GLU A 190 2.65 -25.00 12.96
CA GLU A 190 2.17 -24.96 11.58
C GLU A 190 2.29 -23.55 10.94
N LEU A 191 2.58 -22.52 11.73
CA LEU A 191 2.77 -21.18 11.18
C LEU A 191 4.21 -21.00 10.70
N PRO A 192 4.40 -20.41 9.51
CA PRO A 192 5.74 -20.15 9.00
C PRO A 192 6.50 -19.23 9.96
N SER A 193 7.82 -19.41 10.02
CA SER A 193 8.68 -18.49 10.77
C SER A 193 8.51 -17.08 10.24
N ILE A 194 8.21 -16.15 11.12
CA ILE A 194 8.08 -14.74 10.79
C ILE A 194 9.51 -14.21 10.55
N GLY A 195 9.76 -13.75 9.34
CA GLY A 195 11.00 -13.05 9.00
C GLY A 195 10.87 -11.54 9.21
N ILE A 196 11.96 -10.84 8.93
CA ILE A 196 11.95 -9.37 8.82
C ILE A 196 11.05 -8.98 7.65
N SER A 197 10.25 -7.94 7.83
CA SER A 197 9.42 -7.34 6.78
C SER A 197 10.22 -6.90 5.57
N CYS A 198 9.56 -6.74 4.44
CA CYS A 198 10.21 -6.56 3.13
C CYS A 198 11.14 -5.33 3.02
N LEU A 199 10.93 -4.30 3.82
CA LEU A 199 11.83 -3.15 3.96
C LEU A 199 12.68 -3.26 5.23
N GLY A 200 12.21 -3.99 6.22
CA GLY A 200 12.94 -4.30 7.44
C GLY A 200 13.51 -3.05 8.12
N LYS A 201 14.82 -3.12 8.42
CA LYS A 201 15.61 -2.04 9.03
C LYS A 201 16.42 -1.25 8.01
N LEU A 202 16.12 -1.37 6.72
CA LEU A 202 16.84 -0.67 5.67
C LEU A 202 16.50 0.82 5.70
N GLY A 203 17.50 1.65 5.60
CA GLY A 203 17.32 3.05 5.25
C GLY A 203 16.91 3.16 3.78
N LEU A 204 15.90 3.97 3.50
CA LEU A 204 15.40 4.17 2.15
C LEU A 204 15.67 5.59 1.69
N ILE A 205 16.12 5.71 0.46
CA ILE A 205 16.20 6.97 -0.26
C ILE A 205 15.03 7.00 -1.23
N THR A 206 14.11 7.94 -1.04
CA THR A 206 12.99 8.16 -1.96
C THR A 206 13.27 9.39 -2.81
N ALA A 207 13.12 9.27 -4.12
CA ALA A 207 13.11 10.42 -4.99
C ALA A 207 11.71 11.06 -4.93
N LYS A 208 11.66 12.38 -4.75
CA LYS A 208 10.43 13.16 -4.80
C LYS A 208 10.44 14.09 -6.01
N GLY A 209 9.31 14.18 -6.69
CA GLY A 209 9.06 15.12 -7.78
C GLY A 209 8.09 16.22 -7.36
N ASP A 210 7.72 17.06 -8.31
CA ASP A 210 6.80 18.19 -8.10
C ASP A 210 5.35 17.73 -7.84
N ASN A 211 5.03 16.48 -8.17
CA ASN A 211 3.75 15.83 -7.87
C ASN A 211 3.93 14.32 -7.69
N LEU A 212 2.86 13.64 -7.26
CA LEU A 212 2.88 12.21 -6.99
C LEU A 212 3.20 11.38 -8.24
N PHE A 213 2.68 11.78 -9.43
CA PHE A 213 3.01 11.11 -10.69
C PHE A 213 4.52 11.15 -10.97
N VAL A 214 5.16 12.31 -10.83
CA VAL A 214 6.60 12.47 -11.03
C VAL A 214 7.39 11.64 -10.02
N SER A 215 6.98 11.64 -8.76
CA SER A 215 7.60 10.81 -7.71
C SER A 215 7.54 9.31 -8.05
N ILE A 216 6.39 8.81 -8.50
CA ILE A 216 6.21 7.43 -8.96
C ILE A 216 7.08 7.15 -10.19
N ALA A 217 7.12 8.07 -11.15
CA ALA A 217 7.86 7.88 -12.39
C ALA A 217 9.38 7.90 -12.19
N PHE A 218 9.91 8.68 -11.25
CA PHE A 218 11.36 8.71 -10.96
C PHE A 218 11.90 7.37 -10.44
N ILE A 219 11.17 6.70 -9.57
CA ILE A 219 11.63 5.45 -8.94
C ILE A 219 11.74 4.31 -9.97
N LYS A 220 11.02 4.39 -11.08
CA LYS A 220 11.04 3.38 -12.13
C LYS A 220 12.35 3.33 -12.94
N ILE A 221 13.20 4.36 -12.89
CA ILE A 221 14.42 4.44 -13.69
C ILE A 221 15.54 3.54 -13.15
N TYR A 222 15.50 3.17 -11.88
CA TYR A 222 16.61 2.53 -11.17
C TYR A 222 16.33 1.05 -10.79
N LEU A 223 15.27 0.44 -11.30
CA LEU A 223 14.95 -0.98 -11.18
C LEU A 223 15.00 -1.68 -12.54
#